data_09b54d4c42e0d9a0ca287dcf09d9b8d6
#
_entry.id   09b54d4c42e0d9a0ca287dcf09d9b8d6
#
_cell.length_a   1.000
_cell.length_b   1.000
_cell.length_c   1.000
_cell.angle_alpha   90.00
_cell.angle_beta   90.00
_cell.angle_gamma   90.00
#
_symmetry.space_group_name_H-M   'P 1'
#
loop_
_entity.id
_entity.type
_entity.pdbx_description
1 polymer ?
#
loop_
_entity_poly.entity_id
_entity_poly.type
_entity_poly.pdbx_seq_one_letter_code
_entity_poly.pdbx_strand_id
1 'polypeptide(L)'
;LPSPDTEERDRLIGGFIAEHIENESTLQLGIGGIPNAVAGALMQKKGMAIHTEMLTDGMVDLFEAGVITRSPRSTDGGLMRGKMVAAFALGTKKLYGFLDRNPGLALMRGTWVNDPYVIAHNRKQVSINTTLEVDLTGQVCSESIGHRQYSGTGGQSDTAIGAQMSEGGKSF
;
A
#
# COMPACT_ATOMS: atom_id res chain seq x y z
N LEU A 1 6.90 4.96 16.17
CA LEU A 1 7.19 6.27 15.58
C LEU A 1 5.89 7.04 15.46
N PRO A 2 5.88 8.37 15.66
CA PRO A 2 4.68 9.15 15.36
C PRO A 2 4.35 9.06 13.88
N SER A 3 3.05 9.02 13.56
CA SER A 3 2.61 9.15 12.17
C SER A 3 2.93 10.57 11.69
N PRO A 4 3.47 10.76 10.49
CA PRO A 4 3.69 12.10 9.97
C PRO A 4 2.36 12.83 9.80
N ASP A 5 2.37 14.13 10.12
CA ASP A 5 1.21 14.99 9.91
C ASP A 5 0.88 15.07 8.40
N THR A 6 -0.40 15.11 8.09
CA THR A 6 -0.89 15.23 6.71
C THR A 6 -1.15 16.69 6.40
N GLU A 7 -0.40 17.26 5.47
CA GLU A 7 -0.57 18.62 4.98
C GLU A 7 -1.80 18.74 4.06
N GLU A 8 -2.26 19.96 3.81
CA GLU A 8 -3.37 20.22 2.87
C GLU A 8 -3.08 19.70 1.46
N ARG A 9 -1.84 19.92 0.99
CA ARG A 9 -1.35 19.38 -0.29
C ARG A 9 -1.49 17.86 -0.36
N ASP A 10 -1.12 17.15 0.69
CA ASP A 10 -1.18 15.69 0.75
C ASP A 10 -2.64 15.21 0.67
N ARG A 11 -3.57 15.93 1.33
CA ARG A 11 -5.01 15.62 1.26
C ARG A 11 -5.58 15.81 -0.14
N LEU A 12 -5.18 16.87 -0.84
CA LEU A 12 -5.60 17.10 -2.22
C LEU A 12 -5.10 15.99 -3.15
N ILE A 13 -3.82 15.66 -3.08
CA ILE A 13 -3.23 14.56 -3.86
C ILE A 13 -3.91 13.22 -3.51
N GLY A 14 -4.07 12.95 -2.22
CA GLY A 14 -4.73 11.73 -1.74
C GLY A 14 -6.17 11.60 -2.22
N GLY A 15 -6.90 12.71 -2.27
CA GLY A 15 -8.25 12.79 -2.82
C GLY A 15 -8.30 12.42 -4.31
N PHE A 16 -7.44 13.02 -5.14
CA PHE A 16 -7.34 12.71 -6.57
C PHE A 16 -6.98 11.24 -6.82
N ILE A 17 -6.01 10.70 -6.07
CA ILE A 17 -5.66 9.28 -6.17
C ILE A 17 -6.86 8.39 -5.82
N ALA A 18 -7.58 8.70 -4.72
CA ALA A 18 -8.72 7.91 -4.25
C ALA A 18 -9.88 7.87 -5.25
N GLU A 19 -10.07 8.91 -6.08
CA GLU A 19 -11.08 8.93 -7.16
C GLU A 19 -10.82 7.81 -8.20
N HIS A 20 -9.56 7.48 -8.43
CA HIS A 20 -9.14 6.44 -9.38
C HIS A 20 -9.10 5.03 -8.79
N ILE A 21 -9.32 4.87 -7.48
CA ILE A 21 -9.32 3.58 -6.81
C ILE A 21 -10.75 3.05 -6.74
N GLU A 22 -10.96 1.88 -7.30
CA GLU A 22 -12.26 1.23 -7.32
C GLU A 22 -12.51 0.42 -6.03
N ASN A 23 -13.78 0.15 -5.74
CA ASN A 23 -14.12 -0.87 -4.74
C ASN A 23 -13.51 -2.22 -5.12
N GLU A 24 -13.26 -3.04 -4.12
CA GLU A 24 -12.67 -4.38 -4.28
C GLU A 24 -11.22 -4.38 -4.78
N SER A 25 -10.52 -3.25 -4.74
CA SER A 25 -9.09 -3.18 -5.03
C SER A 25 -8.25 -3.82 -3.93
N THR A 26 -7.08 -4.31 -4.32
CA THR A 26 -6.03 -4.74 -3.38
C THR A 26 -5.03 -3.61 -3.25
N LEU A 27 -4.73 -3.19 -2.03
CA LEU A 27 -3.92 -2.00 -1.74
C LEU A 27 -2.50 -2.35 -1.32
N GLN A 28 -1.55 -1.61 -1.85
CA GLN A 28 -0.21 -1.37 -1.32
C GLN A 28 -0.07 0.14 -1.11
N LEU A 29 0.28 0.56 0.09
CA LEU A 29 0.51 1.96 0.44
C LEU A 29 1.94 2.10 0.97
N GLY A 30 2.65 3.11 0.47
CA GLY A 30 3.94 3.54 1.02
C GLY A 30 3.80 4.23 2.37
N ILE A 31 4.84 4.97 2.76
CA ILE A 31 4.86 5.78 3.99
C ILE A 31 4.87 7.26 3.64
N GLY A 32 4.39 8.08 4.59
CA GLY A 32 4.42 9.53 4.48
C GLY A 32 3.04 10.17 4.45
N GLY A 33 3.02 11.49 4.28
CA GLY A 33 1.78 12.28 4.29
C GLY A 33 0.78 11.87 3.21
N ILE A 34 1.27 11.65 1.98
CA ILE A 34 0.40 11.27 0.84
C ILE A 34 -0.25 9.90 1.03
N PRO A 35 0.46 8.80 1.33
CA PRO A 35 -0.17 7.51 1.61
C PRO A 35 -1.16 7.55 2.78
N ASN A 36 -0.88 8.32 3.83
CA ASN A 36 -1.82 8.52 4.94
C ASN A 36 -3.08 9.28 4.49
N ALA A 37 -2.92 10.30 3.65
CA ALA A 37 -4.04 11.03 3.08
C ALA A 37 -4.92 10.15 2.17
N VAL A 38 -4.28 9.30 1.35
CA VAL A 38 -5.00 8.30 0.54
C VAL A 38 -5.79 7.35 1.43
N ALA A 39 -5.19 6.79 2.48
CA ALA A 39 -5.90 5.92 3.42
C ALA A 39 -7.14 6.63 4.00
N GLY A 40 -7.00 7.89 4.44
CA GLY A 40 -8.12 8.70 4.90
C GLY A 40 -9.22 8.91 3.86
N ALA A 41 -8.86 9.13 2.60
CA ALA A 41 -9.81 9.33 1.49
C ALA A 41 -10.53 8.03 1.07
N LEU A 42 -9.99 6.86 1.41
CA LEU A 42 -10.57 5.56 1.08
C LEU A 42 -11.64 5.06 2.08
N MET A 43 -11.94 5.79 3.15
CA MET A 43 -12.86 5.37 4.22
C MET A 43 -14.28 5.03 3.74
N GLN A 44 -14.70 5.48 2.56
CA GLN A 44 -16.01 5.15 1.97
C GLN A 44 -15.97 3.98 0.98
N LYS A 45 -14.79 3.44 0.68
CA LYS A 45 -14.63 2.29 -0.22
C LYS A 45 -15.05 1.00 0.48
N LYS A 46 -15.30 -0.05 -0.32
CA LYS A 46 -15.80 -1.33 0.18
C LYS A 46 -15.06 -2.51 -0.44
N GLY A 47 -14.95 -3.58 0.32
CA GLY A 47 -14.42 -4.85 -0.20
C GLY A 47 -12.93 -4.82 -0.50
N MET A 48 -12.17 -3.89 0.11
CA MET A 48 -10.74 -3.76 -0.13
C MET A 48 -9.96 -4.94 0.48
N ALA A 49 -8.79 -5.19 -0.07
CA ALA A 49 -7.81 -6.15 0.45
C ALA A 49 -6.44 -5.47 0.63
N ILE A 50 -5.53 -6.09 1.39
CA ILE A 50 -4.16 -5.61 1.60
C ILE A 50 -3.16 -6.65 1.14
N HIS A 51 -2.28 -6.25 0.21
CA HIS A 51 -1.04 -6.92 -0.13
C HIS A 51 0.03 -5.84 -0.27
N THR A 52 0.87 -5.70 0.73
CA THR A 52 1.82 -4.58 0.84
C THR A 52 3.16 -5.05 1.40
N GLU A 53 4.24 -4.36 1.05
CA GLU A 53 5.52 -4.60 1.71
C GLU A 53 5.42 -4.23 3.19
N MET A 54 4.97 -3.03 3.49
CA MET A 54 4.90 -2.50 4.84
C MET A 54 3.45 -2.24 5.27
N LEU A 55 3.08 -2.73 6.46
CA LEU A 55 1.81 -2.42 7.10
C LEU A 55 1.96 -1.16 7.97
N THR A 56 0.98 -0.26 7.90
CA THR A 56 0.98 1.03 8.61
C THR A 56 -0.32 1.25 9.40
N ASP A 57 -0.33 2.26 10.27
CA ASP A 57 -1.53 2.62 11.06
C ASP A 57 -2.75 2.93 10.18
N GLY A 58 -2.57 3.60 9.03
CA GLY A 58 -3.68 3.89 8.11
C GLY A 58 -4.40 2.66 7.58
N MET A 59 -3.71 1.53 7.44
CA MET A 59 -4.35 0.26 7.06
C MET A 59 -5.15 -0.36 8.22
N VAL A 60 -4.71 -0.14 9.46
CA VAL A 60 -5.48 -0.53 10.64
C VAL A 60 -6.76 0.29 10.72
N ASP A 61 -6.69 1.61 10.45
CA ASP A 61 -7.86 2.49 10.41
C ASP A 61 -8.89 2.01 9.37
N LEU A 62 -8.43 1.66 8.16
CA LEU A 62 -9.28 1.10 7.10
C LEU A 62 -9.92 -0.24 7.50
N PHE A 63 -9.18 -1.09 8.21
CA PHE A 63 -9.70 -2.35 8.70
C PHE A 63 -10.78 -2.14 9.78
N GLU A 64 -10.51 -1.32 10.77
CA GLU A 64 -11.45 -0.99 11.86
C GLU A 64 -12.72 -0.30 11.34
N ALA A 65 -12.60 0.50 10.27
CA ALA A 65 -13.73 1.12 9.57
C ALA A 65 -14.53 0.14 8.68
N GLY A 66 -14.12 -1.14 8.58
CA GLY A 66 -14.79 -2.14 7.76
C GLY A 66 -14.61 -1.96 6.25
N VAL A 67 -13.60 -1.21 5.83
CA VAL A 67 -13.23 -1.02 4.43
C VAL A 67 -12.49 -2.26 3.90
N ILE A 68 -11.62 -2.85 4.73
CA ILE A 68 -10.84 -4.05 4.39
C ILE A 68 -11.62 -5.27 4.86
N THR A 69 -12.23 -5.96 3.91
CA THR A 69 -13.09 -7.13 4.17
C THR A 69 -12.76 -8.34 3.30
N ARG A 70 -11.75 -8.23 2.43
CA ARG A 70 -11.33 -9.30 1.51
C ARG A 70 -9.85 -9.63 1.70
N SER A 71 -9.48 -10.85 1.32
CA SER A 71 -8.08 -11.24 1.16
C SER A 71 -7.58 -10.96 -0.24
N PRO A 72 -6.27 -10.70 -0.41
CA PRO A 72 -5.65 -10.64 -1.72
C PRO A 72 -5.82 -11.97 -2.48
N ARG A 73 -5.99 -11.92 -3.81
CA ARG A 73 -6.10 -13.14 -4.63
C ARG A 73 -4.81 -13.94 -4.70
N SER A 74 -3.66 -13.29 -4.53
CA SER A 74 -2.37 -13.96 -4.39
C SER A 74 -2.34 -15.04 -3.30
N THR A 75 -3.32 -14.98 -2.39
CA THR A 75 -3.46 -15.92 -1.27
C THR A 75 -4.68 -16.84 -1.42
N ASP A 76 -5.44 -16.73 -2.52
CA ASP A 76 -6.63 -17.56 -2.76
C ASP A 76 -6.25 -19.03 -2.86
N GLY A 77 -6.94 -19.85 -2.08
CA GLY A 77 -6.74 -21.30 -2.06
C GLY A 77 -5.67 -21.82 -1.09
N GLY A 78 -4.99 -20.94 -0.33
CA GLY A 78 -3.95 -21.33 0.62
C GLY A 78 -4.28 -21.02 2.09
N LEU A 79 -3.32 -21.27 2.97
CA LEU A 79 -3.38 -20.97 4.40
C LEU A 79 -3.56 -19.47 4.71
N MET A 80 -3.39 -18.61 3.72
CA MET A 80 -3.45 -17.14 3.85
C MET A 80 -4.80 -16.57 3.44
N ARG A 81 -5.73 -17.41 3.02
CA ARG A 81 -7.08 -16.96 2.67
C ARG A 81 -7.73 -16.22 3.85
N GLY A 82 -8.32 -15.09 3.56
CA GLY A 82 -8.95 -14.22 4.58
C GLY A 82 -7.99 -13.33 5.34
N LYS A 83 -6.71 -13.26 4.96
CA LYS A 83 -5.69 -12.49 5.67
C LYS A 83 -5.22 -11.29 4.88
N MET A 84 -4.88 -10.23 5.58
CA MET A 84 -4.01 -9.18 5.04
C MET A 84 -2.58 -9.70 4.94
N VAL A 85 -1.86 -9.31 3.90
CA VAL A 85 -0.50 -9.76 3.63
C VAL A 85 0.46 -8.58 3.71
N ALA A 86 1.54 -8.75 4.49
CA ALA A 86 2.64 -7.79 4.55
C ALA A 86 3.98 -8.50 4.78
N ALA A 87 5.10 -7.81 4.50
CA ALA A 87 6.43 -8.30 4.84
C ALA A 87 6.85 -7.87 6.24
N PHE A 88 6.55 -6.62 6.60
CA PHE A 88 6.83 -6.08 7.92
C PHE A 88 5.85 -4.96 8.28
N ALA A 89 5.99 -4.39 9.47
CA ALA A 89 5.12 -3.33 9.95
C ALA A 89 5.94 -2.20 10.58
N LEU A 90 5.51 -0.96 10.35
CA LEU A 90 6.10 0.24 10.95
C LEU A 90 5.00 1.25 11.27
N GLY A 91 4.89 1.63 12.54
CA GLY A 91 3.87 2.58 12.98
C GLY A 91 3.89 2.83 14.48
N THR A 92 2.73 3.15 15.03
CA THR A 92 2.52 3.48 16.43
C THR A 92 2.20 2.25 17.29
N LYS A 93 1.97 2.45 18.58
CA LYS A 93 1.50 1.40 19.49
C LYS A 93 0.16 0.80 19.05
N LYS A 94 -0.69 1.56 18.34
CA LYS A 94 -1.94 1.08 17.77
C LYS A 94 -1.69 -0.06 16.79
N LEU A 95 -0.79 0.15 15.83
CA LEU A 95 -0.41 -0.88 14.86
C LEU A 95 0.12 -2.14 15.55
N TYR A 96 1.07 -1.99 16.47
CA TYR A 96 1.65 -3.15 17.16
C TYR A 96 0.64 -3.90 18.05
N GLY A 97 -0.31 -3.17 18.66
CA GLY A 97 -1.44 -3.79 19.36
C GLY A 97 -2.37 -4.56 18.43
N PHE A 98 -2.59 -4.05 17.24
CA PHE A 98 -3.37 -4.73 16.19
C PHE A 98 -2.68 -5.99 15.67
N LEU A 99 -1.34 -6.00 15.61
CA LEU A 99 -0.56 -7.16 15.16
C LEU A 99 -0.58 -8.30 16.19
N ASP A 100 -0.66 -7.98 17.48
CA ASP A 100 -0.54 -8.98 18.54
C ASP A 100 -1.63 -10.02 18.44
N ARG A 101 -1.24 -11.26 18.18
CA ARG A 101 -2.11 -12.43 18.07
C ARG A 101 -3.29 -12.26 17.09
N ASN A 102 -3.12 -11.46 16.03
CA ASN A 102 -4.14 -11.24 15.02
C ASN A 102 -4.11 -12.32 13.93
N PRO A 103 -5.08 -13.27 13.90
CA PRO A 103 -5.10 -14.34 12.89
C PRO A 103 -5.46 -13.81 11.49
N GLY A 104 -6.00 -12.60 11.37
CA GLY A 104 -6.32 -11.94 10.09
C GLY A 104 -5.10 -11.39 9.34
N LEU A 105 -3.89 -11.58 9.88
CA LEU A 105 -2.66 -11.07 9.30
C LEU A 105 -1.69 -12.19 8.97
N ALA A 106 -0.99 -12.06 7.83
CA ALA A 106 0.11 -12.91 7.42
C ALA A 106 1.34 -12.05 7.13
N LEU A 107 2.35 -12.16 8.00
CA LEU A 107 3.68 -11.59 7.74
C LEU A 107 4.51 -12.64 7.02
N MET A 108 4.95 -12.30 5.80
CA MET A 108 5.63 -13.20 4.88
C MET A 108 7.00 -12.64 4.51
N ARG A 109 7.85 -13.50 3.93
CA ARG A 109 9.16 -13.06 3.44
C ARG A 109 9.01 -11.97 2.38
N GLY A 110 9.80 -10.90 2.47
CA GLY A 110 9.79 -9.78 1.52
C GLY A 110 9.99 -10.22 0.07
N THR A 111 10.87 -11.23 -0.17
CA THR A 111 11.10 -11.80 -1.50
C THR A 111 9.86 -12.42 -2.15
N TRP A 112 8.87 -12.81 -1.37
CA TRP A 112 7.59 -13.31 -1.89
C TRP A 112 6.55 -12.19 -1.94
N VAL A 113 6.50 -11.32 -0.94
CA VAL A 113 5.53 -10.21 -0.89
C VAL A 113 5.77 -9.22 -2.03
N ASN A 114 7.04 -8.94 -2.34
CA ASN A 114 7.44 -8.00 -3.38
C ASN A 114 7.66 -8.67 -4.75
N ASP A 115 7.40 -9.96 -4.89
CA ASP A 115 7.49 -10.60 -6.19
C ASP A 115 6.40 -10.05 -7.13
N PRO A 116 6.78 -9.40 -8.25
CA PRO A 116 5.81 -8.82 -9.18
C PRO A 116 4.79 -9.84 -9.72
N TYR A 117 5.21 -11.10 -9.91
CA TYR A 117 4.30 -12.15 -10.36
C TYR A 117 3.26 -12.52 -9.29
N VAL A 118 3.67 -12.55 -8.02
CA VAL A 118 2.75 -12.77 -6.90
C VAL A 118 1.77 -11.62 -6.80
N ILE A 119 2.26 -10.38 -6.86
CA ILE A 119 1.44 -9.15 -6.82
C ILE A 119 0.43 -9.14 -7.98
N ALA A 120 0.87 -9.49 -9.20
CA ALA A 120 0.04 -9.52 -10.40
C ALA A 120 -1.17 -10.47 -10.32
N HIS A 121 -1.14 -11.48 -9.46
CA HIS A 121 -2.30 -12.36 -9.23
C HIS A 121 -3.46 -11.66 -8.52
N ASN A 122 -3.22 -10.54 -7.82
CA ASN A 122 -4.28 -9.73 -7.25
C ASN A 122 -5.05 -9.01 -8.35
N ARG A 123 -6.37 -8.97 -8.27
CA ARG A 123 -7.16 -8.09 -9.15
C ARG A 123 -7.14 -6.67 -8.59
N LYS A 124 -7.09 -5.69 -9.49
CA LYS A 124 -7.11 -4.27 -9.14
C LYS A 124 -6.07 -3.96 -8.08
N GLN A 125 -4.86 -4.50 -8.24
CA GLN A 125 -3.75 -4.14 -7.35
C GLN A 125 -3.42 -2.67 -7.55
N VAL A 126 -3.49 -1.89 -6.50
CA VAL A 126 -3.14 -0.48 -6.50
C VAL A 126 -1.87 -0.30 -5.71
N SER A 127 -0.83 0.20 -6.39
CA SER A 127 0.47 0.53 -5.80
C SER A 127 0.58 2.05 -5.66
N ILE A 128 0.81 2.54 -4.44
CA ILE A 128 0.91 3.97 -4.13
C ILE A 128 2.21 4.23 -3.39
N ASN A 129 3.10 4.99 -4.02
CA ASN A 129 4.40 5.31 -3.48
C ASN A 129 4.71 6.81 -3.63
N THR A 130 5.56 7.32 -2.75
CA THR A 130 5.97 8.72 -2.78
C THR A 130 7.20 8.88 -3.67
N THR A 131 7.19 9.88 -4.55
CA THR A 131 8.36 10.29 -5.34
C THR A 131 8.96 11.59 -4.80
N LEU A 132 10.25 11.79 -5.03
CA LEU A 132 10.99 13.01 -4.68
C LEU A 132 11.01 14.03 -5.82
N GLU A 133 11.22 13.55 -7.05
CA GLU A 133 11.31 14.37 -8.26
C GLU A 133 10.50 13.72 -9.38
N VAL A 134 9.90 14.55 -10.22
CA VAL A 134 9.20 14.14 -11.44
C VAL A 134 9.57 15.11 -12.54
N ASP A 135 9.86 14.61 -13.74
CA ASP A 135 10.10 15.45 -14.91
C ASP A 135 8.81 15.70 -15.72
N LEU A 136 8.90 16.56 -16.72
CA LEU A 136 7.76 16.90 -17.56
C LEU A 136 7.29 15.78 -18.48
N THR A 137 8.05 14.70 -18.58
CA THR A 137 7.69 13.49 -19.34
C THR A 137 7.05 12.41 -18.49
N GLY A 138 6.97 12.61 -17.15
CA GLY A 138 6.39 11.67 -16.18
C GLY A 138 7.39 10.65 -15.65
N GLN A 139 8.69 10.81 -15.87
CA GLN A 139 9.70 9.99 -15.21
C GLN A 139 9.83 10.43 -13.75
N VAL A 140 9.89 9.47 -12.85
CA VAL A 140 9.97 9.71 -11.40
C VAL A 140 11.30 9.25 -10.82
N CYS A 141 11.81 9.99 -9.84
CA CYS A 141 12.92 9.59 -9.00
C CYS A 141 12.47 9.58 -7.54
N SER A 142 12.60 8.44 -6.89
CA SER A 142 12.18 8.25 -5.49
C SER A 142 13.34 8.04 -4.52
N GLU A 143 14.59 8.04 -5.02
CA GLU A 143 15.77 7.66 -4.24
C GLU A 143 16.79 8.78 -4.07
N SER A 144 16.81 9.74 -4.98
CA SER A 144 17.77 10.84 -4.95
C SER A 144 17.14 12.19 -5.26
N ILE A 145 17.85 13.25 -4.90
CA ILE A 145 17.55 14.64 -5.27
C ILE A 145 18.78 15.12 -6.05
N GLY A 146 18.64 15.27 -7.37
CA GLY A 146 19.76 15.47 -8.24
C GLY A 146 20.81 14.36 -8.07
N HIS A 147 22.06 14.73 -7.76
CA HIS A 147 23.16 13.78 -7.56
C HIS A 147 23.27 13.24 -6.12
N ARG A 148 22.40 13.65 -5.21
CA ARG A 148 22.46 13.24 -3.80
C ARG A 148 21.50 12.11 -3.53
N GLN A 149 22.03 10.96 -3.12
CA GLN A 149 21.23 9.84 -2.63
C GLN A 149 20.46 10.25 -1.36
N TYR A 150 19.17 10.02 -1.33
CA TYR A 150 18.26 10.37 -0.25
C TYR A 150 17.73 9.14 0.51
N SER A 151 17.38 8.10 -0.21
CA SER A 151 16.84 6.87 0.37
C SER A 151 17.34 5.62 -0.38
N GLY A 152 17.00 4.45 0.13
CA GLY A 152 17.16 3.19 -0.61
C GLY A 152 16.01 2.94 -1.57
N THR A 153 16.15 1.91 -2.39
CA THR A 153 15.19 1.50 -3.43
C THR A 153 13.86 1.03 -2.87
N GLY A 154 13.86 0.28 -1.76
CA GLY A 154 12.66 -0.39 -1.26
C GLY A 154 11.97 -1.28 -2.29
N GLY A 155 10.68 -1.52 -2.11
CA GLY A 155 9.85 -2.33 -3.00
C GLY A 155 9.04 -1.56 -4.04
N GLN A 156 9.29 -0.26 -4.24
CA GLN A 156 8.46 0.58 -5.13
C GLN A 156 8.40 0.04 -6.56
N SER A 157 9.56 -0.30 -7.15
CA SER A 157 9.63 -0.82 -8.52
C SER A 157 8.88 -2.15 -8.65
N ASP A 158 9.08 -3.07 -7.70
CA ASP A 158 8.42 -4.37 -7.72
C ASP A 158 6.90 -4.24 -7.61
N THR A 159 6.43 -3.39 -6.69
CA THR A 159 4.99 -3.17 -6.48
C THR A 159 4.36 -2.43 -7.66
N ALA A 160 5.05 -1.48 -8.28
CA ALA A 160 4.59 -0.79 -9.48
C ALA A 160 4.47 -1.74 -10.67
N ILE A 161 5.50 -2.56 -10.92
CA ILE A 161 5.49 -3.58 -11.99
C ILE A 161 4.36 -4.58 -11.74
N GLY A 162 4.25 -5.12 -10.53
CA GLY A 162 3.20 -6.07 -10.18
C GLY A 162 1.80 -5.49 -10.35
N ALA A 163 1.59 -4.22 -9.96
CA ALA A 163 0.32 -3.52 -10.17
C ALA A 163 0.00 -3.33 -11.66
N GLN A 164 0.99 -2.98 -12.48
CA GLN A 164 0.81 -2.86 -13.93
C GLN A 164 0.45 -4.19 -14.60
N MET A 165 0.96 -5.29 -14.10
CA MET A 165 0.65 -6.65 -14.60
C MET A 165 -0.69 -7.18 -14.10
N SER A 166 -1.24 -6.60 -13.04
CA SER A 166 -2.50 -7.00 -12.41
C SER A 166 -3.71 -6.62 -13.27
N GLU A 167 -4.70 -7.51 -13.39
CA GLU A 167 -5.97 -7.22 -14.07
C GLU A 167 -6.69 -6.03 -13.41
N GLY A 168 -6.78 -4.90 -14.12
CA GLY A 168 -7.36 -3.66 -13.60
C GLY A 168 -6.49 -2.94 -12.56
N GLY A 169 -5.21 -3.30 -12.47
CA GLY A 169 -4.26 -2.70 -11.53
C GLY A 169 -3.81 -1.31 -11.96
N LYS A 170 -3.28 -0.55 -11.00
CA LYS A 170 -2.83 0.84 -11.18
C LYS A 170 -1.63 1.12 -10.29
N SER A 171 -0.74 2.01 -10.74
CA SER A 171 0.37 2.53 -9.96
C SER A 171 0.34 4.06 -9.96
N PHE A 172 0.51 4.67 -8.79
CA PHE A 172 0.54 6.10 -8.56
C PHE A 172 1.81 6.52 -7.83
#